data_18735960d460133f42424549cf26c2f3
#
_entry.id   18735960d460133f42424549cf26c2f3
#
_cell.length_a   1.000
_cell.length_b   1.000
_cell.length_c   1.000
_cell.angle_alpha   90.00
_cell.angle_beta   90.00
_cell.angle_gamma   90.00
#
_symmetry.space_group_name_H-M   'P 1'
#
loop_
_entity.id
_entity.type
_entity.pdbx_description
1 polymer ?
#
loop_
_entity_poly.entity_id
_entity_poly.type
_entity_poly.pdbx_seq_one_letter_code
_entity_poly.pdbx_strand_id
1 'polypeptide(L)'
;MTTNLFGWSDELWLLLDRLGIMAGNLMFLFTLSAGVWGFLKRESIRRWFTLNRFPNVGAELDNAQYRDAIAFTVSHKELPLWVIRVSRPAHVGLIATADSKPAAREIAQHAEKQGIRVHGPVYIENPDDPAEALAQTRLIVSRLREAGAHNIAVDITGGKTPMSLGGFMAAEEMGVSSLYVASRYDATLRKPDMSTAKIHCISKPE
;
A
#
# COMPACT_ATOMS: atom_id res chain seq x y z
N MET A 1 -60.91 -14.09 33.50
CA MET A 1 -60.83 -14.79 32.20
C MET A 1 -59.37 -14.77 31.78
N THR A 2 -58.64 -15.81 32.08
CA THR A 2 -57.26 -15.97 31.60
C THR A 2 -57.37 -16.55 30.20
N THR A 3 -57.07 -15.75 29.19
CA THR A 3 -57.00 -16.18 27.79
C THR A 3 -55.73 -17.04 27.62
N ASN A 4 -55.89 -18.34 27.81
CA ASN A 4 -54.87 -19.33 27.45
C ASN A 4 -54.78 -19.35 25.93
N LEU A 5 -53.80 -18.66 25.36
CA LEU A 5 -53.63 -18.43 23.90
C LEU A 5 -53.47 -19.74 23.10
N PHE A 6 -53.09 -20.86 23.76
CA PHE A 6 -52.88 -22.19 23.14
C PHE A 6 -53.54 -23.34 23.88
N GLY A 7 -54.44 -23.09 24.89
CA GLY A 7 -55.09 -24.14 25.64
C GLY A 7 -54.17 -24.99 26.53
N TRP A 8 -52.95 -24.49 26.85
CA TRP A 8 -51.98 -25.20 27.69
C TRP A 8 -52.30 -25.01 29.18
N SER A 9 -51.88 -25.96 30.00
CA SER A 9 -52.07 -25.86 31.47
C SER A 9 -51.22 -24.76 32.08
N ASP A 10 -51.68 -24.13 33.16
CA ASP A 10 -50.94 -23.08 33.89
C ASP A 10 -49.58 -23.57 34.38
N GLU A 11 -49.43 -24.86 34.71
CA GLU A 11 -48.15 -25.47 35.09
C GLU A 11 -47.14 -25.47 33.94
N LEU A 12 -47.61 -25.70 32.73
CA LEU A 12 -46.77 -25.71 31.53
C LEU A 12 -46.32 -24.26 31.19
N TRP A 13 -47.19 -23.28 31.37
CA TRP A 13 -46.82 -21.88 31.23
C TRP A 13 -45.79 -21.41 32.25
N LEU A 14 -45.95 -21.82 33.54
CA LEU A 14 -44.98 -21.53 34.58
C LEU A 14 -43.58 -22.17 34.30
N LEU A 15 -43.61 -23.38 33.74
CA LEU A 15 -42.36 -24.06 33.36
C LEU A 15 -41.66 -23.38 32.21
N LEU A 16 -42.40 -22.99 31.18
CA LEU A 16 -41.86 -22.24 30.03
C LEU A 16 -41.36 -20.85 30.42
N ASP A 17 -42.03 -20.16 31.32
CA ASP A 17 -41.60 -18.86 31.84
C ASP A 17 -40.28 -18.99 32.61
N ARG A 18 -40.18 -19.97 33.48
CA ARG A 18 -38.91 -20.26 34.20
C ARG A 18 -37.75 -20.65 33.28
N LEU A 19 -38.01 -21.46 32.25
CA LEU A 19 -37.03 -21.83 31.24
C LEU A 19 -36.62 -20.62 30.41
N GLY A 20 -37.59 -19.74 30.05
CA GLY A 20 -37.34 -18.51 29.34
C GLY A 20 -36.47 -17.55 30.12
N ILE A 21 -36.74 -17.37 31.42
CA ILE A 21 -35.90 -16.54 32.31
C ILE A 21 -34.51 -17.11 32.45
N MET A 22 -34.36 -18.43 32.63
CA MET A 22 -33.04 -19.07 32.69
C MET A 22 -32.27 -18.94 31.41
N ALA A 23 -32.90 -19.20 30.26
CA ALA A 23 -32.27 -19.07 28.95
C ALA A 23 -31.87 -17.61 28.67
N GLY A 24 -32.76 -16.64 29.01
CA GLY A 24 -32.47 -15.22 28.89
C GLY A 24 -31.25 -14.77 29.71
N ASN A 25 -31.18 -15.21 30.98
CA ASN A 25 -30.05 -14.90 31.85
C ASN A 25 -28.74 -15.53 31.34
N LEU A 26 -28.77 -16.79 30.88
CA LEU A 26 -27.61 -17.45 30.28
C LEU A 26 -27.14 -16.73 29.01
N MET A 27 -28.08 -16.35 28.14
CA MET A 27 -27.79 -15.62 26.91
C MET A 27 -27.22 -14.24 27.20
N PHE A 28 -27.73 -13.54 28.21
CA PHE A 28 -27.19 -12.26 28.67
C PHE A 28 -25.74 -12.40 29.16
N LEU A 29 -25.47 -13.36 30.04
CA LEU A 29 -24.11 -13.65 30.55
C LEU A 29 -23.15 -14.02 29.42
N PHE A 30 -23.60 -14.84 28.48
CA PHE A 30 -22.81 -15.21 27.31
C PHE A 30 -22.48 -13.99 26.44
N THR A 31 -23.46 -13.15 26.13
CA THR A 31 -23.29 -11.93 25.32
C THR A 31 -22.36 -10.94 26.01
N LEU A 32 -22.53 -10.74 27.33
CA LEU A 32 -21.65 -9.89 28.12
C LEU A 32 -20.20 -10.40 28.11
N SER A 33 -20.03 -11.72 28.36
CA SER A 33 -18.71 -12.36 28.36
C SER A 33 -18.03 -12.29 26.98
N ALA A 34 -18.79 -12.53 25.91
CA ALA A 34 -18.30 -12.42 24.53
C ALA A 34 -17.92 -10.99 24.18
N GLY A 35 -18.71 -9.99 24.63
CA GLY A 35 -18.42 -8.58 24.46
C GLY A 35 -17.13 -8.15 25.17
N VAL A 36 -16.97 -8.54 26.45
CA VAL A 36 -15.75 -8.28 27.22
C VAL A 36 -14.55 -8.98 26.58
N TRP A 37 -14.68 -10.24 26.20
CA TRP A 37 -13.62 -10.99 25.53
C TRP A 37 -13.24 -10.36 24.19
N GLY A 38 -14.22 -9.97 23.38
CA GLY A 38 -14.01 -9.30 22.10
C GLY A 38 -13.28 -7.94 22.28
N PHE A 39 -13.66 -7.18 23.32
CA PHE A 39 -12.99 -5.93 23.66
C PHE A 39 -11.53 -6.15 24.09
N LEU A 40 -11.27 -7.12 24.96
CA LEU A 40 -9.90 -7.44 25.40
C LEU A 40 -9.04 -8.03 24.28
N LYS A 41 -9.63 -8.76 23.35
CA LYS A 41 -8.96 -9.41 22.22
C LYS A 41 -9.08 -8.65 20.90
N ARG A 42 -9.62 -7.40 20.93
CA ARG A 42 -9.87 -6.61 19.72
C ARG A 42 -8.68 -6.52 18.76
N GLU A 43 -7.44 -6.41 19.28
CA GLU A 43 -6.26 -6.35 18.42
C GLU A 43 -5.91 -7.71 17.80
N SER A 44 -6.11 -8.81 18.55
CA SER A 44 -5.91 -10.17 18.01
C SER A 44 -6.97 -10.51 16.98
N ILE A 45 -8.23 -10.12 17.22
CA ILE A 45 -9.33 -10.28 16.27
C ILE A 45 -9.08 -9.43 15.02
N ARG A 46 -8.66 -8.17 15.19
CA ARG A 46 -8.29 -7.29 14.07
C ARG A 46 -7.15 -7.88 13.24
N ARG A 47 -6.12 -8.49 13.87
CA ARG A 47 -5.03 -9.19 13.16
C ARG A 47 -5.52 -10.42 12.39
N TRP A 48 -6.54 -11.09 12.89
CA TRP A 48 -7.12 -12.29 12.25
C TRP A 48 -7.92 -11.93 11.00
N PHE A 49 -8.57 -10.76 11.00
CA PHE A 49 -9.30 -10.21 9.86
C PHE A 49 -8.44 -9.31 8.95
N THR A 50 -7.17 -9.02 9.29
CA THR A 50 -6.24 -8.42 8.35
C THR A 50 -5.88 -9.47 7.31
N LEU A 51 -6.55 -9.41 6.18
CA LEU A 51 -6.12 -10.07 4.94
C LEU A 51 -4.62 -9.79 4.74
N ASN A 52 -3.90 -10.80 4.29
CA ASN A 52 -2.53 -10.61 3.85
C ASN A 52 -2.54 -9.55 2.73
N ARG A 53 -2.19 -8.32 3.06
CA ARG A 53 -2.16 -7.20 2.11
C ARG A 53 -1.08 -7.38 1.03
N PHE A 54 -0.19 -8.34 1.21
CA PHE A 54 0.96 -8.54 0.36
C PHE A 54 1.04 -9.98 -0.21
N PRO A 55 -0.02 -10.48 -0.87
CA PRO A 55 -0.05 -11.88 -1.35
C PRO A 55 1.00 -12.15 -2.44
N ASN A 56 1.44 -11.09 -3.15
CA ASN A 56 2.31 -11.18 -4.31
C ASN A 56 3.69 -10.55 -4.09
N VAL A 57 4.13 -10.40 -2.82
CA VAL A 57 5.45 -9.84 -2.52
C VAL A 57 6.55 -10.62 -3.23
N GLY A 58 7.36 -9.89 -4.01
CA GLY A 58 8.48 -10.48 -4.75
C GLY A 58 8.11 -11.13 -6.07
N ALA A 59 6.84 -11.12 -6.48
CA ALA A 59 6.46 -11.56 -7.82
C ALA A 59 7.18 -10.71 -8.86
N GLU A 60 7.81 -11.38 -9.84
CA GLU A 60 8.41 -10.71 -10.99
C GLU A 60 7.29 -10.16 -11.88
N LEU A 61 7.35 -8.88 -12.21
CA LEU A 61 6.31 -8.21 -12.98
C LEU A 61 6.60 -8.22 -14.46
N ASP A 62 5.55 -8.40 -15.26
CA ASP A 62 5.60 -8.07 -16.68
C ASP A 62 5.81 -6.54 -16.83
N ASN A 63 6.87 -6.17 -17.55
CA ASN A 63 7.27 -4.80 -17.78
C ASN A 63 6.17 -3.93 -18.45
N ALA A 64 5.15 -4.55 -19.04
CA ALA A 64 4.01 -3.85 -19.64
C ALA A 64 2.95 -3.41 -18.63
N GLN A 65 2.99 -3.87 -17.39
CA GLN A 65 1.89 -3.73 -16.44
C GLN A 65 1.69 -2.30 -15.92
N TYR A 66 2.73 -1.45 -15.95
CA TYR A 66 2.69 -0.06 -15.44
C TYR A 66 2.95 0.97 -16.53
N ARG A 67 2.26 0.84 -17.66
CA ARG A 67 2.42 1.77 -18.78
C ARG A 67 1.83 3.15 -18.56
N ASP A 68 0.92 3.32 -17.59
CA ASP A 68 0.33 4.63 -17.38
C ASP A 68 1.30 5.56 -16.67
N ALA A 69 1.72 5.22 -15.47
CA ALA A 69 2.58 6.10 -14.69
C ALA A 69 3.46 5.40 -13.66
N ILE A 70 4.69 5.90 -13.49
CA ILE A 70 5.59 5.48 -12.43
C ILE A 70 6.15 6.71 -11.72
N ALA A 71 6.00 6.74 -10.40
CA ALA A 71 6.65 7.71 -9.53
C ALA A 71 7.95 7.12 -8.97
N PHE A 72 9.06 7.82 -9.10
CA PHE A 72 10.39 7.40 -8.67
C PHE A 72 10.87 8.16 -7.44
N THR A 73 11.31 7.45 -6.40
CA THR A 73 12.19 8.02 -5.39
C THR A 73 13.62 8.01 -5.93
N VAL A 74 14.19 9.19 -6.17
CA VAL A 74 15.44 9.33 -6.92
C VAL A 74 16.65 9.42 -5.99
N SER A 75 17.62 8.51 -6.16
CA SER A 75 18.99 8.66 -5.65
C SER A 75 20.00 8.74 -6.79
N HIS A 76 19.97 7.77 -7.67
CA HIS A 76 20.81 7.65 -8.86
C HIS A 76 19.93 7.52 -10.10
N LYS A 77 20.49 7.77 -11.28
CA LYS A 77 19.76 7.79 -12.54
C LYS A 77 19.61 6.42 -13.21
N GLU A 78 20.51 5.49 -12.93
CA GLU A 78 20.67 4.25 -13.69
C GLU A 78 19.42 3.38 -13.65
N LEU A 79 18.88 3.12 -12.46
CA LEU A 79 17.70 2.30 -12.27
C LEU A 79 16.42 2.96 -12.85
N PRO A 80 16.09 4.21 -12.55
CA PRO A 80 14.95 4.88 -13.17
C PRO A 80 15.03 4.93 -14.70
N LEU A 81 16.19 5.22 -15.27
CA LEU A 81 16.37 5.22 -16.73
C LEU A 81 16.17 3.83 -17.33
N TRP A 82 16.60 2.77 -16.66
CA TRP A 82 16.37 1.40 -17.09
C TRP A 82 14.87 1.06 -17.03
N VAL A 83 14.19 1.38 -15.92
CA VAL A 83 12.73 1.15 -15.76
C VAL A 83 11.95 1.88 -16.83
N ILE A 84 12.25 3.16 -17.10
CA ILE A 84 11.61 3.95 -18.16
C ILE A 84 11.76 3.26 -19.53
N ARG A 85 12.95 2.75 -19.81
CA ARG A 85 13.23 2.05 -21.09
C ARG A 85 12.40 0.78 -21.27
N VAL A 86 12.28 -0.03 -20.20
CA VAL A 86 11.58 -1.34 -20.30
C VAL A 86 10.08 -1.20 -20.14
N SER A 87 9.58 -0.29 -19.29
CA SER A 87 8.16 -0.12 -19.03
C SER A 87 7.47 0.89 -19.95
N ARG A 88 8.21 1.87 -20.49
CA ARG A 88 7.70 2.95 -21.37
C ARG A 88 6.41 3.58 -20.84
N PRO A 89 6.42 4.15 -19.62
CA PRO A 89 5.22 4.76 -19.05
C PRO A 89 4.82 6.01 -19.82
N ALA A 90 3.53 6.36 -19.81
CA ALA A 90 3.06 7.62 -20.41
C ALA A 90 3.40 8.82 -19.52
N HIS A 91 3.51 8.61 -18.21
CA HIS A 91 3.82 9.63 -17.23
C HIS A 91 4.91 9.17 -16.26
N VAL A 92 5.78 10.09 -15.88
CA VAL A 92 6.82 9.87 -14.85
C VAL A 92 6.70 10.94 -13.78
N GLY A 93 6.62 10.51 -12.51
CA GLY A 93 6.72 11.37 -11.34
C GLY A 93 8.13 11.29 -10.74
N LEU A 94 8.69 12.41 -10.28
CA LEU A 94 10.03 12.42 -9.67
C LEU A 94 9.99 13.03 -8.27
N ILE A 95 10.57 12.30 -7.32
CA ILE A 95 10.73 12.70 -5.92
C ILE A 95 12.23 12.65 -5.63
N ALA A 96 12.84 13.77 -5.31
CA ALA A 96 14.29 13.91 -5.20
C ALA A 96 14.70 14.68 -3.95
N THR A 97 15.96 14.59 -3.59
CA THR A 97 16.61 15.42 -2.57
C THR A 97 17.49 16.46 -3.25
N ALA A 98 18.06 17.38 -2.48
CA ALA A 98 19.04 18.33 -3.00
C ALA A 98 20.22 17.62 -3.68
N ASP A 99 20.71 16.51 -3.08
CA ASP A 99 21.83 15.73 -3.59
C ASP A 99 21.51 14.99 -4.88
N SER A 100 20.27 14.47 -5.01
CA SER A 100 19.83 13.73 -6.21
C SER A 100 19.24 14.63 -7.31
N LYS A 101 19.20 15.93 -7.11
CA LYS A 101 18.70 16.92 -8.10
C LYS A 101 19.34 16.78 -9.48
N PRO A 102 20.65 16.59 -9.64
CA PRO A 102 21.24 16.37 -10.97
C PRO A 102 20.70 15.13 -11.66
N ALA A 103 20.61 14.00 -10.91
CA ALA A 103 20.07 12.74 -11.43
C ALA A 103 18.59 12.91 -11.86
N ALA A 104 17.76 13.57 -11.04
CA ALA A 104 16.36 13.81 -11.37
C ALA A 104 16.21 14.64 -12.66
N ARG A 105 17.06 15.64 -12.88
CA ARG A 105 17.07 16.43 -14.12
C ARG A 105 17.42 15.58 -15.35
N GLU A 106 18.42 14.73 -15.26
CA GLU A 106 18.81 13.83 -16.35
C GLU A 106 17.68 12.84 -16.68
N ILE A 107 17.02 12.28 -15.65
CA ILE A 107 15.86 11.39 -15.82
C ILE A 107 14.73 12.14 -16.53
N ALA A 108 14.40 13.35 -16.09
CA ALA A 108 13.37 14.17 -16.71
C ALA A 108 13.65 14.44 -18.19
N GLN A 109 14.85 14.91 -18.52
CA GLN A 109 15.26 15.19 -19.90
C GLN A 109 15.21 13.93 -20.78
N HIS A 110 15.59 12.77 -20.23
CA HIS A 110 15.53 11.52 -20.96
C HIS A 110 14.09 11.08 -21.24
N ALA A 111 13.21 11.20 -20.25
CA ALA A 111 11.79 10.89 -20.39
C ALA A 111 11.11 11.80 -21.41
N GLU A 112 11.34 13.12 -21.33
CA GLU A 112 10.79 14.11 -22.26
C GLU A 112 11.22 13.86 -23.71
N LYS A 113 12.51 13.49 -23.94
CA LYS A 113 13.01 13.13 -25.27
C LYS A 113 12.32 11.89 -25.87
N GLN A 114 11.72 11.04 -25.01
CA GLN A 114 10.93 9.88 -25.44
C GLN A 114 9.42 10.18 -25.55
N GLY A 115 9.01 11.44 -25.37
CA GLY A 115 7.60 11.84 -25.40
C GLY A 115 6.83 11.49 -24.13
N ILE A 116 7.52 11.14 -23.03
CA ILE A 116 6.92 10.82 -21.74
C ILE A 116 6.67 12.13 -20.98
N ARG A 117 5.49 12.29 -20.40
CA ARG A 117 5.15 13.45 -19.58
C ARG A 117 5.77 13.36 -18.19
N VAL A 118 6.52 14.39 -17.79
CA VAL A 118 7.22 14.44 -16.50
C VAL A 118 6.48 15.33 -15.51
N HIS A 119 6.29 14.82 -14.30
CA HIS A 119 5.67 15.52 -13.18
C HIS A 119 6.68 15.69 -12.05
N GLY A 120 6.96 16.91 -11.67
CA GLY A 120 8.01 17.22 -10.71
C GLY A 120 9.31 17.63 -11.38
N PRO A 121 10.47 17.49 -10.73
CA PRO A 121 10.67 16.88 -9.43
C PRO A 121 10.07 17.68 -8.26
N VAL A 122 9.51 16.97 -7.28
CA VAL A 122 9.28 17.50 -5.94
C VAL A 122 10.50 17.18 -5.08
N TYR A 123 10.78 18.02 -4.09
CA TYR A 123 11.98 17.86 -3.29
C TYR A 123 11.66 17.53 -1.84
N ILE A 124 12.44 16.63 -1.29
CA ILE A 124 12.49 16.28 0.13
C ILE A 124 13.67 17.05 0.73
N GLU A 125 13.41 17.86 1.73
CA GLU A 125 14.44 18.66 2.42
C GLU A 125 15.21 17.79 3.42
N ASN A 126 14.49 16.99 4.22
CA ASN A 126 15.09 16.05 5.16
C ASN A 126 14.87 14.59 4.69
N PRO A 127 15.87 13.99 4.01
CA PRO A 127 15.75 12.61 3.52
C PRO A 127 15.72 11.55 4.63
N ASP A 128 15.93 11.93 5.88
CA ASP A 128 15.84 11.05 7.04
C ASP A 128 14.45 11.11 7.71
N ASP A 129 13.55 11.98 7.22
CA ASP A 129 12.15 12.07 7.66
C ASP A 129 11.21 11.28 6.71
N PRO A 130 10.67 10.12 7.15
CA PRO A 130 9.73 9.37 6.34
C PRO A 130 8.37 10.06 6.16
N ALA A 131 7.99 10.98 7.06
CA ALA A 131 6.73 11.72 6.94
C ALA A 131 6.78 12.73 5.80
N GLU A 132 7.91 13.40 5.60
CA GLU A 132 8.11 14.28 4.46
C GLU A 132 8.11 13.50 3.14
N ALA A 133 8.81 12.35 3.10
CA ALA A 133 8.82 11.46 1.94
C ALA A 133 7.41 10.97 1.58
N LEU A 134 6.59 10.61 2.58
CA LEU A 134 5.19 10.25 2.41
C LEU A 134 4.39 11.41 1.81
N ALA A 135 4.52 12.62 2.35
CA ALA A 135 3.80 13.80 1.86
C ALA A 135 4.15 14.12 0.39
N GLN A 136 5.43 14.10 0.03
CA GLN A 136 5.88 14.38 -1.33
C GLN A 136 5.46 13.29 -2.31
N THR A 137 5.45 12.03 -1.88
CA THR A 137 4.97 10.92 -2.71
C THR A 137 3.47 11.03 -2.97
N ARG A 138 2.66 11.38 -1.95
CA ARG A 138 1.23 11.66 -2.11
C ARG A 138 0.99 12.78 -3.14
N LEU A 139 1.76 13.86 -3.04
CA LEU A 139 1.65 15.00 -3.98
C LEU A 139 1.90 14.54 -5.42
N ILE A 140 2.95 13.75 -5.67
CA ILE A 140 3.26 13.25 -7.02
C ILE A 140 2.17 12.30 -7.52
N VAL A 141 1.72 11.35 -6.70
CA VAL A 141 0.65 10.41 -7.10
C VAL A 141 -0.65 11.17 -7.42
N SER A 142 -0.99 12.20 -6.65
CA SER A 142 -2.15 13.06 -6.95
C SER A 142 -2.01 13.77 -8.30
N ARG A 143 -0.85 14.34 -8.59
CA ARG A 143 -0.59 14.99 -9.90
C ARG A 143 -0.68 14.01 -11.06
N LEU A 144 -0.22 12.77 -10.88
CA LEU A 144 -0.33 11.72 -11.90
C LEU A 144 -1.79 11.37 -12.15
N ARG A 145 -2.63 11.26 -11.10
CA ARG A 145 -4.07 11.03 -11.22
C ARG A 145 -4.79 12.19 -11.91
N GLU A 146 -4.47 13.43 -11.56
CA GLU A 146 -5.01 14.62 -12.19
C GLU A 146 -4.64 14.69 -13.68
N ALA A 147 -3.49 14.14 -14.05
CA ALA A 147 -3.07 14.02 -15.45
C ALA A 147 -3.74 12.85 -16.22
N GLY A 148 -4.64 12.11 -15.56
CA GLY A 148 -5.42 11.01 -16.16
C GLY A 148 -4.76 9.65 -16.08
N ALA A 149 -3.71 9.46 -15.26
CA ALA A 149 -3.12 8.14 -15.05
C ALA A 149 -4.00 7.30 -14.11
N HIS A 150 -4.33 6.08 -14.52
CA HIS A 150 -5.15 5.15 -13.75
C HIS A 150 -4.32 4.02 -13.14
N ASN A 151 -3.33 3.49 -13.85
CA ASN A 151 -2.46 2.44 -13.38
C ASN A 151 -1.11 3.03 -12.96
N ILE A 152 -1.02 3.39 -11.68
CA ILE A 152 0.13 4.09 -11.11
C ILE A 152 0.92 3.14 -10.23
N ALA A 153 2.25 3.22 -10.32
CA ALA A 153 3.16 2.54 -9.39
C ALA A 153 4.15 3.54 -8.77
N VAL A 154 4.58 3.26 -7.54
CA VAL A 154 5.66 3.97 -6.87
C VAL A 154 6.88 3.07 -6.81
N ASP A 155 7.97 3.45 -7.45
CA ASP A 155 9.26 2.79 -7.33
C ASP A 155 9.97 3.29 -6.07
N ILE A 156 10.14 2.39 -5.10
CA ILE A 156 10.76 2.66 -3.80
C ILE A 156 12.23 2.22 -3.74
N THR A 157 12.83 1.91 -4.88
CA THR A 157 14.22 1.41 -4.95
C THR A 157 15.24 2.47 -4.59
N GLY A 158 14.98 3.71 -5.01
CA GLY A 158 15.91 4.82 -4.81
C GLY A 158 15.72 5.54 -3.47
N GLY A 159 16.68 6.38 -3.13
CA GLY A 159 16.67 7.18 -1.91
C GLY A 159 17.21 6.44 -0.69
N LYS A 160 17.24 7.13 0.45
CA LYS A 160 17.54 6.53 1.75
C LYS A 160 16.36 5.66 2.23
N THR A 161 16.61 4.74 3.16
CA THR A 161 15.56 3.88 3.74
C THR A 161 14.32 4.63 4.23
N PRO A 162 14.40 5.78 4.93
CA PRO A 162 13.21 6.54 5.32
C PRO A 162 12.39 7.03 4.12
N MET A 163 13.04 7.40 3.01
CA MET A 163 12.35 7.79 1.77
C MET A 163 11.59 6.61 1.15
N SER A 164 12.23 5.43 1.10
CA SER A 164 11.58 4.20 0.60
C SER A 164 10.37 3.81 1.46
N LEU A 165 10.49 3.93 2.80
CA LEU A 165 9.38 3.67 3.72
C LEU A 165 8.23 4.68 3.54
N GLY A 166 8.53 5.96 3.46
CA GLY A 166 7.52 7.00 3.21
C GLY A 166 6.83 6.82 1.86
N GLY A 167 7.60 6.48 0.82
CA GLY A 167 7.06 6.16 -0.50
C GLY A 167 6.14 4.94 -0.49
N PHE A 168 6.53 3.87 0.19
CA PHE A 168 5.72 2.68 0.38
C PHE A 168 4.42 2.98 1.14
N MET A 169 4.50 3.70 2.26
CA MET A 169 3.33 4.09 3.05
C MET A 169 2.35 4.94 2.23
N ALA A 170 2.86 5.89 1.43
CA ALA A 170 2.04 6.71 0.55
C ALA A 170 1.35 5.87 -0.54
N ALA A 171 2.06 4.89 -1.12
CA ALA A 171 1.49 3.97 -2.11
C ALA A 171 0.32 3.17 -1.51
N GLU A 172 0.51 2.60 -0.31
CA GLU A 172 -0.53 1.86 0.41
C GLU A 172 -1.76 2.73 0.72
N GLU A 173 -1.55 3.94 1.26
CA GLU A 173 -2.63 4.85 1.61
C GLU A 173 -3.42 5.33 0.40
N MET A 174 -2.74 5.53 -0.73
CA MET A 174 -3.36 5.97 -1.97
C MET A 174 -3.87 4.83 -2.84
N GLY A 175 -3.73 3.58 -2.42
CA GLY A 175 -4.19 2.42 -3.20
C GLY A 175 -3.50 2.30 -4.55
N VAL A 176 -2.17 2.57 -4.62
CA VAL A 176 -1.34 2.38 -5.81
C VAL A 176 -0.26 1.34 -5.53
N SER A 177 0.23 0.70 -6.59
CA SER A 177 1.24 -0.35 -6.44
C SER A 177 2.59 0.20 -6.01
N SER A 178 3.35 -0.57 -5.24
CA SER A 178 4.74 -0.29 -4.94
C SER A 178 5.68 -1.30 -5.60
N LEU A 179 6.77 -0.79 -6.16
CA LEU A 179 7.76 -1.54 -6.92
C LEU A 179 9.14 -1.44 -6.28
N TYR A 180 9.91 -2.49 -6.48
CA TYR A 180 11.33 -2.53 -6.14
C TYR A 180 12.12 -3.13 -7.29
N VAL A 181 13.21 -2.49 -7.69
CA VAL A 181 14.11 -3.00 -8.72
C VAL A 181 15.31 -3.67 -8.06
N ALA A 182 15.37 -4.99 -8.12
CA ALA A 182 16.52 -5.76 -7.70
C ALA A 182 17.54 -5.80 -8.83
N SER A 183 18.84 -5.61 -8.50
CA SER A 183 19.97 -5.80 -9.41
C SER A 183 21.17 -6.27 -8.61
N ARG A 184 22.08 -7.00 -9.25
CA ARG A 184 23.38 -7.30 -8.64
C ARG A 184 24.22 -6.04 -8.63
N TYR A 185 24.99 -5.85 -7.55
CA TYR A 185 25.93 -4.76 -7.45
C TYR A 185 27.29 -5.21 -7.99
N ASP A 186 27.80 -4.50 -9.01
CA ASP A 186 29.14 -4.71 -9.50
C ASP A 186 30.13 -3.90 -8.63
N ALA A 187 30.89 -4.61 -7.80
CA ALA A 187 31.83 -3.99 -6.88
C ALA A 187 33.00 -3.32 -7.61
N THR A 188 33.34 -3.78 -8.81
CA THR A 188 34.46 -3.23 -9.62
C THR A 188 34.05 -1.90 -10.22
N LEU A 189 32.89 -1.85 -10.81
CA LEU A 189 32.32 -0.65 -11.44
C LEU A 189 31.58 0.27 -10.46
N ARG A 190 31.39 -0.17 -9.21
CA ARG A 190 30.64 0.51 -8.14
C ARG A 190 29.25 0.98 -8.57
N LYS A 191 28.57 0.16 -9.35
CA LYS A 191 27.21 0.47 -9.87
C LYS A 191 26.36 -0.79 -9.98
N PRO A 192 25.01 -0.64 -10.08
CA PRO A 192 24.12 -1.75 -10.36
C PRO A 192 24.43 -2.38 -11.72
N ASP A 193 24.46 -3.70 -11.79
CA ASP A 193 24.53 -4.44 -13.06
C ASP A 193 23.12 -4.52 -13.67
N MET A 194 22.87 -3.67 -14.65
CA MET A 194 21.57 -3.54 -15.28
C MET A 194 21.16 -4.77 -16.10
N SER A 195 22.09 -5.66 -16.45
CA SER A 195 21.76 -6.91 -17.14
C SER A 195 21.04 -7.91 -16.24
N THR A 196 21.17 -7.74 -14.93
CA THR A 196 20.54 -8.57 -13.90
C THR A 196 19.31 -7.92 -13.28
N ALA A 197 18.95 -6.71 -13.72
CA ALA A 197 17.86 -5.95 -13.13
C ALA A 197 16.49 -6.59 -13.38
N LYS A 198 15.68 -6.68 -12.31
CA LYS A 198 14.32 -7.23 -12.33
C LYS A 198 13.40 -6.34 -11.50
N ILE A 199 12.19 -6.12 -12.00
CA ILE A 199 11.15 -5.37 -11.27
C ILE A 199 10.33 -6.36 -10.45
N HIS A 200 10.22 -6.11 -9.15
CA HIS A 200 9.39 -6.88 -8.21
C HIS A 200 8.24 -6.02 -7.70
N CYS A 201 7.06 -6.61 -7.65
CA CYS A 201 5.94 -6.04 -6.92
C CYS A 201 6.17 -6.21 -5.42
N ILE A 202 6.08 -5.13 -4.66
CA ILE A 202 6.10 -5.19 -3.20
C ILE A 202 4.68 -5.21 -2.66
N SER A 203 3.83 -4.34 -3.21
CA SER A 203 2.42 -4.30 -2.86
C SER A 203 1.60 -3.89 -4.07
N LYS A 204 0.41 -4.47 -4.16
CA LYS A 204 -0.64 -4.11 -5.11
C LYS A 204 -1.93 -4.01 -4.31
N PRO A 205 -2.24 -2.84 -3.74
CA PRO A 205 -3.51 -2.62 -3.06
C PRO A 205 -4.69 -2.85 -4.01
N GLU A 206 -5.74 -3.50 -3.49
CA GLU A 206 -6.99 -3.75 -4.24
C GLU A 206 -7.90 -2.51 -4.25
#